data_4db79b446926326362defc5e950cc359
#
_entry.id   4db79b446926326362defc5e950cc359
#
_cell.length_a   1.000
_cell.length_b   1.000
_cell.length_c   1.000
_cell.angle_alpha   90.00
_cell.angle_beta   90.00
_cell.angle_gamma   90.00
#
_symmetry.space_group_name_H-M   'P 1'
#
loop_
_entity.id
_entity.type
_entity.pdbx_description
1 polymer ?
#
loop_
_entity_poly.entity_id
_entity_poly.type
_entity_poly.pdbx_seq_one_letter_code
_entity_poly.pdbx_strand_id
1 'polypeptide(L)'
;MFNGIIYNQGTIKSIYRNPKYVSGSLVIEVTSNIKFKKNDVGESVSCDGVCLTLIRIKSTSFLFYLSKETLLKSNFRYAKLGKNINIEKSLIHGQKISGHYVQGHVDTTATVKNISFVDKSWVIKLDLKNKKLYKSLVEKASITINGVSLTISKVSKTNFVLNVIPHTLKLTNLKNLRVKDIVNVELDIFAKYILKISQ
;
A
#
# COMPACT_ATOMS: atom_id res chain seq x y z
N MET A 1 -10.45 -0.56 7.82
CA MET A 1 -10.27 0.79 7.27
C MET A 1 -9.03 1.43 7.88
N PHE A 2 -8.30 2.24 7.12
CA PHE A 2 -7.02 2.83 7.47
C PHE A 2 -7.02 4.32 7.15
N ASN A 3 -5.96 5.00 7.57
CA ASN A 3 -5.78 6.44 7.41
C ASN A 3 -4.81 6.81 6.26
N GLY A 4 -3.96 5.86 5.91
CA GLY A 4 -2.85 6.09 4.98
C GLY A 4 -1.69 6.89 5.59
N ILE A 5 -1.61 6.97 6.89
CA ILE A 5 -0.54 7.64 7.62
C ILE A 5 0.34 6.57 8.28
N ILE A 6 1.55 6.44 7.75
CA ILE A 6 2.46 5.37 8.14
C ILE A 6 3.39 5.83 9.26
N TYR A 7 3.34 5.11 10.37
CA TYR A 7 4.26 5.26 11.49
C TYR A 7 5.19 4.05 11.67
N ASN A 8 4.84 2.91 11.07
CA ASN A 8 5.57 1.68 11.24
C ASN A 8 5.95 1.07 9.88
N GLN A 9 7.12 0.49 9.84
CA GLN A 9 7.58 -0.34 8.75
C GLN A 9 7.90 -1.74 9.28
N GLY A 10 7.93 -2.70 8.39
CA GLY A 10 8.36 -4.06 8.70
C GLY A 10 9.17 -4.66 7.57
N THR A 11 9.88 -5.73 7.86
CA THR A 11 10.69 -6.45 6.89
C THR A 11 10.15 -7.86 6.70
N ILE A 12 9.98 -8.30 5.48
CA ILE A 12 9.58 -9.68 5.16
C ILE A 12 10.72 -10.61 5.54
N LYS A 13 10.51 -11.38 6.62
CA LYS A 13 11.47 -12.33 7.17
C LYS A 13 11.38 -13.69 6.48
N SER A 14 10.16 -14.15 6.18
CA SER A 14 9.94 -15.45 5.59
C SER A 14 8.72 -15.43 4.66
N ILE A 15 8.71 -16.31 3.67
CA ILE A 15 7.60 -16.51 2.74
C ILE A 15 7.33 -18.02 2.68
N TYR A 16 6.10 -18.41 3.08
CA TYR A 16 5.71 -19.82 3.12
C TYR A 16 4.68 -20.11 2.04
N ARG A 17 4.93 -21.15 1.24
CA ARG A 17 3.95 -21.79 0.38
C ARG A 17 3.45 -23.03 1.12
N ASN A 18 2.30 -22.95 1.75
CA ASN A 18 1.77 -24.09 2.49
C ASN A 18 0.80 -24.89 1.60
N PRO A 19 1.07 -26.18 1.38
CA PRO A 19 0.17 -27.05 0.57
C PRO A 19 -1.23 -27.23 1.19
N LYS A 20 -1.42 -26.92 2.48
CA LYS A 20 -2.74 -26.91 3.14
C LYS A 20 -3.61 -25.72 2.74
N TYR A 21 -3.01 -24.64 2.19
CA TYR A 21 -3.77 -23.53 1.64
C TYR A 21 -4.00 -23.70 0.15
N VAL A 22 -5.03 -23.05 -0.36
CA VAL A 22 -5.38 -23.06 -1.78
C VAL A 22 -4.15 -22.79 -2.65
N SER A 23 -3.94 -23.59 -3.68
CA SER A 23 -2.84 -23.43 -4.63
C SER A 23 -2.75 -21.96 -5.11
N GLY A 24 -1.54 -21.41 -5.03
CA GLY A 24 -1.27 -20.03 -5.43
C GLY A 24 -1.42 -18.97 -4.32
N SER A 25 -1.68 -19.36 -3.06
CA SER A 25 -1.64 -18.48 -1.90
C SER A 25 -0.26 -18.50 -1.21
N LEU A 26 0.01 -17.49 -0.38
CA LEU A 26 1.24 -17.38 0.43
C LEU A 26 0.89 -17.00 1.86
N VAL A 27 1.81 -17.33 2.78
CA VAL A 27 1.88 -16.70 4.10
C VAL A 27 3.20 -15.96 4.19
N ILE A 28 3.18 -14.70 4.55
CA ILE A 28 4.39 -13.92 4.85
C ILE A 28 4.57 -13.76 6.34
N GLU A 29 5.80 -13.87 6.80
CA GLU A 29 6.21 -13.48 8.15
C GLU A 29 6.94 -12.15 8.08
N VAL A 30 6.49 -11.17 8.85
CA VAL A 30 7.01 -9.79 8.84
C VAL A 30 7.51 -9.45 10.24
N THR A 31 8.75 -8.98 10.35
CA THR A 31 9.29 -8.39 11.58
C THR A 31 8.99 -6.90 11.61
N SER A 32 8.56 -6.37 12.74
CA SER A 32 8.31 -4.94 12.93
C SER A 32 8.33 -4.58 14.43
N ASN A 33 8.55 -3.31 14.72
CA ASN A 33 8.43 -2.75 16.07
C ASN A 33 6.99 -2.44 16.47
N ILE A 34 6.02 -2.57 15.55
CA ILE A 34 4.59 -2.40 15.85
C ILE A 34 4.16 -3.40 16.93
N LYS A 35 3.29 -2.97 17.84
CA LYS A 35 2.84 -3.82 18.93
C LYS A 35 1.43 -4.34 18.62
N PHE A 36 1.27 -5.66 18.66
CA PHE A 36 -0.02 -6.33 18.62
C PHE A 36 -0.25 -7.09 19.93
N LYS A 37 -1.48 -7.10 20.40
CA LYS A 37 -1.93 -7.90 21.53
C LYS A 37 -2.46 -9.25 21.04
N LYS A 38 -2.54 -10.26 21.92
CA LYS A 38 -3.06 -11.58 21.56
C LYS A 38 -4.46 -11.52 20.92
N ASN A 39 -5.30 -10.60 21.38
CA ASN A 39 -6.66 -10.42 20.89
C ASN A 39 -6.73 -9.70 19.51
N ASP A 40 -5.62 -9.14 19.03
CA ASP A 40 -5.56 -8.51 17.70
C ASP A 40 -5.44 -9.57 16.57
N VAL A 41 -5.30 -10.87 16.90
CA VAL A 41 -5.34 -11.95 15.89
C VAL A 41 -6.74 -11.98 15.27
N GLY A 42 -6.78 -11.91 13.94
CA GLY A 42 -8.00 -11.76 13.15
C GLY A 42 -8.24 -10.33 12.67
N GLU A 43 -7.52 -9.33 13.21
CA GLU A 43 -7.65 -7.94 12.76
C GLU A 43 -7.09 -7.74 11.34
N SER A 44 -7.62 -6.72 10.69
CA SER A 44 -7.10 -6.20 9.43
C SER A 44 -5.89 -5.29 9.67
N VAL A 45 -4.83 -5.53 8.93
CA VAL A 45 -3.60 -4.72 8.93
C VAL A 45 -3.27 -4.34 7.50
N SER A 46 -3.00 -3.06 7.26
CA SER A 46 -2.50 -2.59 5.95
C SER A 46 -1.01 -2.90 5.85
N CYS A 47 -0.65 -3.74 4.89
CA CYS A 47 0.73 -4.06 4.53
C CYS A 47 0.99 -3.54 3.11
N ASP A 48 1.86 -2.54 2.93
CA ASP A 48 2.03 -1.84 1.65
C ASP A 48 0.68 -1.47 0.98
N GLY A 49 -0.31 -1.05 1.78
CA GLY A 49 -1.65 -0.70 1.28
C GLY A 49 -2.55 -1.88 0.96
N VAL A 50 -2.14 -3.10 1.26
CA VAL A 50 -2.98 -4.30 1.12
C VAL A 50 -3.57 -4.65 2.48
N CYS A 51 -4.89 -4.72 2.56
CA CYS A 51 -5.60 -5.20 3.75
C CYS A 51 -5.38 -6.72 3.91
N LEU A 52 -4.60 -7.09 4.92
CA LEU A 52 -4.29 -8.48 5.24
C LEU A 52 -4.79 -8.83 6.63
N THR A 53 -5.23 -10.06 6.82
CA THR A 53 -5.61 -10.56 8.15
C THR A 53 -4.38 -11.02 8.93
N LEU A 54 -4.22 -10.53 10.14
CA LEU A 54 -3.21 -10.98 11.10
C LEU A 54 -3.58 -12.39 11.59
N ILE A 55 -2.87 -13.43 11.13
CA ILE A 55 -3.21 -14.82 11.47
C ILE A 55 -2.44 -15.37 12.65
N ARG A 56 -1.29 -14.79 13.00
CA ARG A 56 -0.47 -15.22 14.14
C ARG A 56 0.49 -14.11 14.56
N ILE A 57 0.71 -14.04 15.87
CA ILE A 57 1.72 -13.19 16.51
C ILE A 57 2.80 -14.10 17.06
N LYS A 58 4.08 -13.78 16.80
CA LYS A 58 5.28 -14.29 17.45
C LYS A 58 5.92 -13.18 18.28
N SER A 59 7.01 -13.45 18.98
CA SER A 59 7.66 -12.45 19.84
C SER A 59 8.00 -11.12 19.15
N THR A 60 8.52 -11.16 17.94
CA THR A 60 8.97 -9.97 17.16
C THR A 60 8.48 -9.99 15.71
N SER A 61 7.59 -10.91 15.37
CA SER A 61 7.11 -11.06 14.00
C SER A 61 5.63 -11.44 13.96
N PHE A 62 5.02 -11.19 12.81
CA PHE A 62 3.60 -11.33 12.56
C PHE A 62 3.39 -12.07 11.24
N LEU A 63 2.38 -12.94 11.21
CA LEU A 63 2.07 -13.72 10.02
C LEU A 63 0.78 -13.21 9.39
N PHE A 64 0.83 -13.05 8.06
CA PHE A 64 -0.28 -12.62 7.24
C PHE A 64 -0.52 -13.60 6.09
N TYR A 65 -1.80 -13.89 5.82
CA TYR A 65 -2.21 -14.71 4.69
C TYR A 65 -2.49 -13.85 3.45
N LEU A 66 -1.98 -14.25 2.31
CA LEU A 66 -2.21 -13.62 1.02
C LEU A 66 -2.91 -14.59 0.07
N SER A 67 -4.12 -14.27 -0.32
CA SER A 67 -4.88 -15.06 -1.31
C SER A 67 -4.25 -14.94 -2.70
N LYS A 68 -4.63 -15.86 -3.59
CA LYS A 68 -4.25 -15.79 -5.01
C LYS A 68 -4.68 -14.46 -5.63
N GLU A 69 -5.88 -13.97 -5.32
CA GLU A 69 -6.37 -12.68 -5.81
C GLU A 69 -5.49 -11.52 -5.31
N THR A 70 -5.17 -11.50 -4.01
CA THR A 70 -4.26 -10.50 -3.42
C THR A 70 -2.93 -10.45 -4.17
N LEU A 71 -2.35 -11.61 -4.47
CA LEU A 71 -1.09 -11.69 -5.22
C LEU A 71 -1.22 -11.20 -6.67
N LEU A 72 -2.34 -11.46 -7.33
CA LEU A 72 -2.58 -11.00 -8.70
C LEU A 72 -2.77 -9.49 -8.80
N LYS A 73 -3.41 -8.88 -7.80
CA LYS A 73 -3.76 -7.46 -7.77
C LYS A 73 -2.65 -6.57 -7.23
N SER A 74 -1.75 -7.11 -6.39
CA SER A 74 -0.74 -6.31 -5.68
C SER A 74 0.70 -6.62 -6.09
N ASN A 75 1.62 -5.78 -5.60
CA ASN A 75 3.06 -5.99 -5.77
C ASN A 75 3.60 -7.16 -4.92
N PHE A 76 2.77 -7.77 -4.06
CA PHE A 76 3.16 -8.95 -3.29
C PHE A 76 3.42 -10.20 -4.13
N ARG A 77 2.95 -10.23 -5.39
CA ARG A 77 3.36 -11.27 -6.35
C ARG A 77 4.89 -11.31 -6.56
N TYR A 78 5.57 -10.20 -6.29
CA TYR A 78 7.02 -10.03 -6.37
C TYR A 78 7.66 -9.95 -4.98
N ALA A 79 6.96 -10.41 -3.93
CA ALA A 79 7.49 -10.40 -2.57
C ALA A 79 8.81 -11.15 -2.48
N LYS A 80 9.78 -10.56 -1.79
CA LYS A 80 11.12 -11.14 -1.56
C LYS A 80 11.48 -11.01 -0.09
N LEU A 81 12.33 -11.91 0.39
CA LEU A 81 12.94 -11.79 1.71
C LEU A 81 13.72 -10.49 1.81
N GLY A 82 13.70 -9.86 2.98
CA GLY A 82 14.35 -8.58 3.23
C GLY A 82 13.61 -7.36 2.68
N LYS A 83 12.50 -7.53 1.93
CA LYS A 83 11.72 -6.38 1.45
C LYS A 83 11.12 -5.63 2.63
N ASN A 84 11.36 -4.31 2.67
CA ASN A 84 10.74 -3.41 3.63
C ASN A 84 9.34 -3.00 3.13
N ILE A 85 8.34 -3.07 4.00
CA ILE A 85 6.94 -2.73 3.73
C ILE A 85 6.40 -1.74 4.75
N ASN A 86 5.48 -0.88 4.33
CA ASN A 86 4.72 -0.01 5.22
C ASN A 86 3.67 -0.82 5.97
N ILE A 87 3.47 -0.54 7.26
CA ILE A 87 2.48 -1.22 8.10
C ILE A 87 1.63 -0.18 8.81
N GLU A 88 0.31 -0.38 8.75
CA GLU A 88 -0.65 0.44 9.48
C GLU A 88 -1.73 -0.45 10.11
N LYS A 89 -2.05 -0.22 11.39
CA LYS A 89 -3.20 -0.86 12.06
C LYS A 89 -4.51 -0.27 11.55
N SER A 90 -5.59 -1.05 11.64
CA SER A 90 -6.93 -0.54 11.40
C SER A 90 -7.28 0.63 12.35
N LEU A 91 -8.05 1.58 11.84
CA LEU A 91 -8.59 2.68 12.62
C LEU A 91 -9.54 2.15 13.70
N ILE A 92 -9.47 2.77 14.86
CA ILE A 92 -10.45 2.59 15.95
C ILE A 92 -11.58 3.62 15.75
N HIS A 93 -12.81 3.25 16.10
CA HIS A 93 -13.96 4.17 16.01
C HIS A 93 -13.69 5.48 16.79
N GLY A 94 -14.00 6.62 16.18
CA GLY A 94 -13.73 7.93 16.76
C GLY A 94 -12.30 8.47 16.54
N GLN A 95 -11.42 7.70 15.91
CA GLN A 95 -10.06 8.14 15.63
C GLN A 95 -10.04 9.19 14.51
N LYS A 96 -9.16 10.21 14.64
CA LYS A 96 -8.97 11.26 13.63
C LYS A 96 -8.49 10.67 12.31
N ILE A 97 -9.13 11.06 11.21
CA ILE A 97 -8.69 10.77 9.85
C ILE A 97 -7.78 11.91 9.37
N SER A 98 -6.47 11.67 9.30
CA SER A 98 -5.47 12.67 8.93
C SER A 98 -5.03 12.57 7.47
N GLY A 99 -5.25 11.43 6.81
CA GLY A 99 -5.09 11.22 5.38
C GLY A 99 -6.43 11.25 4.66
N HIS A 100 -6.85 10.10 4.14
CA HIS A 100 -8.18 9.91 3.57
C HIS A 100 -8.70 8.50 3.92
N TYR A 101 -9.92 8.15 3.47
CA TYR A 101 -10.48 6.81 3.70
C TYR A 101 -9.77 5.76 2.86
N VAL A 102 -8.82 5.05 3.47
CA VAL A 102 -8.06 3.97 2.84
C VAL A 102 -8.64 2.63 3.28
N GLN A 103 -9.01 1.79 2.31
CA GLN A 103 -9.60 0.48 2.59
C GLN A 103 -8.56 -0.64 2.69
N GLY A 104 -7.40 -0.45 2.04
CA GLY A 104 -6.43 -1.51 1.80
C GLY A 104 -6.82 -2.41 0.63
N HIS A 105 -7.71 -1.94 -0.23
CA HIS A 105 -8.22 -2.67 -1.39
C HIS A 105 -7.55 -2.17 -2.67
N VAL A 106 -6.37 -2.70 -2.93
CA VAL A 106 -5.53 -2.34 -4.09
C VAL A 106 -6.28 -2.55 -5.39
N ASP A 107 -6.46 -1.49 -6.17
CA ASP A 107 -7.13 -1.52 -7.47
C ASP A 107 -6.19 -1.98 -8.59
N THR A 108 -4.95 -1.56 -8.52
CA THR A 108 -3.91 -1.85 -9.51
C THR A 108 -2.52 -1.64 -8.94
N THR A 109 -1.52 -1.92 -9.74
CA THR A 109 -0.14 -1.50 -9.47
C THR A 109 0.27 -0.39 -10.42
N ALA A 110 1.30 0.37 -10.05
CA ALA A 110 1.97 1.32 -10.94
C ALA A 110 3.48 1.06 -10.97
N THR A 111 4.09 1.42 -12.09
CA THR A 111 5.54 1.38 -12.27
C THR A 111 6.12 2.79 -12.07
N VAL A 112 7.17 2.90 -11.28
CA VAL A 112 7.95 4.13 -11.13
C VAL A 112 8.68 4.42 -12.43
N LYS A 113 8.35 5.52 -13.10
CA LYS A 113 8.95 5.93 -14.38
C LYS A 113 10.11 6.90 -14.22
N ASN A 114 10.01 7.78 -13.24
CA ASN A 114 11.04 8.75 -12.92
C ASN A 114 10.96 9.17 -11.46
N ILE A 115 12.10 9.51 -10.90
CA ILE A 115 12.22 10.18 -9.61
C ILE A 115 13.17 11.36 -9.82
N SER A 116 12.68 12.55 -9.52
CA SER A 116 13.47 13.77 -9.52
C SER A 116 13.32 14.50 -8.18
N PHE A 117 14.18 15.44 -7.93
CA PHE A 117 14.22 16.17 -6.67
C PHE A 117 13.90 17.64 -6.96
N VAL A 118 12.99 18.19 -6.18
CA VAL A 118 12.69 19.62 -6.17
C VAL A 118 12.81 20.08 -4.73
N ASP A 119 13.76 20.92 -4.45
CA ASP A 119 14.20 21.27 -3.11
C ASP A 119 14.56 20.01 -2.31
N LYS A 120 13.87 19.75 -1.19
CA LYS A 120 14.03 18.54 -0.38
C LYS A 120 12.97 17.48 -0.64
N SER A 121 12.03 17.71 -1.59
CA SER A 121 10.92 16.82 -1.91
C SER A 121 11.23 15.94 -3.10
N TRP A 122 10.65 14.74 -3.13
CA TRP A 122 10.73 13.85 -4.27
C TRP A 122 9.53 14.04 -5.17
N VAL A 123 9.77 14.23 -6.47
CA VAL A 123 8.77 14.22 -7.52
C VAL A 123 8.80 12.86 -8.19
N ILE A 124 7.77 12.05 -7.94
CA ILE A 124 7.69 10.67 -8.42
C ILE A 124 6.68 10.61 -9.56
N LYS A 125 7.11 10.20 -10.75
CA LYS A 125 6.26 9.93 -11.91
C LYS A 125 5.92 8.45 -11.94
N LEU A 126 4.63 8.14 -12.00
CA LEU A 126 4.09 6.79 -11.96
C LEU A 126 3.24 6.48 -13.19
N ASP A 127 3.28 5.23 -13.64
CA ASP A 127 2.48 4.73 -14.75
C ASP A 127 1.62 3.54 -14.28
N LEU A 128 0.28 3.69 -14.33
CA LEU A 128 -0.65 2.64 -13.94
C LEU A 128 -0.56 1.43 -14.86
N LYS A 129 -0.56 0.22 -14.28
CA LYS A 129 -0.68 -1.02 -15.04
C LYS A 129 -2.04 -1.11 -15.72
N ASN A 130 -3.13 -0.81 -15.02
CA ASN A 130 -4.47 -0.73 -15.60
C ASN A 130 -4.73 0.68 -16.13
N LYS A 131 -4.57 0.87 -17.44
CA LYS A 131 -4.73 2.18 -18.11
C LYS A 131 -6.16 2.74 -18.06
N LYS A 132 -7.17 1.88 -17.91
CA LYS A 132 -8.57 2.32 -17.81
C LYS A 132 -8.82 3.19 -16.56
N LEU A 133 -7.99 3.05 -15.53
CA LEU A 133 -8.13 3.81 -14.28
C LEU A 133 -7.60 5.25 -14.36
N TYR A 134 -6.94 5.65 -15.47
CA TYR A 134 -6.54 7.07 -15.65
C TYR A 134 -7.74 8.04 -15.65
N LYS A 135 -8.89 7.60 -16.13
CA LYS A 135 -10.13 8.40 -16.09
C LYS A 135 -10.63 8.69 -14.67
N SER A 136 -10.14 7.93 -13.69
CA SER A 136 -10.48 8.07 -12.27
C SER A 136 -9.51 8.96 -11.50
N LEU A 137 -8.40 9.35 -12.13
CA LEU A 137 -7.40 10.21 -11.50
C LEU A 137 -7.78 11.68 -11.70
N VAL A 138 -7.82 12.41 -10.61
CA VAL A 138 -8.10 13.85 -10.62
C VAL A 138 -6.93 14.57 -9.97
N GLU A 139 -6.46 15.66 -10.57
CA GLU A 139 -5.43 16.51 -9.97
C GLU A 139 -5.93 17.07 -8.65
N LYS A 140 -5.05 17.11 -7.63
CA LYS A 140 -5.34 17.50 -6.24
C LYS A 140 -6.20 16.53 -5.45
N ALA A 141 -6.71 15.45 -6.04
CA ALA A 141 -7.38 14.39 -5.29
C ALA A 141 -6.37 13.50 -4.53
N SER A 142 -6.89 12.77 -3.56
CA SER A 142 -6.13 11.78 -2.79
C SER A 142 -5.91 10.49 -3.58
N ILE A 143 -4.80 9.83 -3.32
CA ILE A 143 -4.46 8.50 -3.82
C ILE A 143 -3.59 7.78 -2.81
N THR A 144 -3.67 6.46 -2.75
CA THR A 144 -2.83 5.66 -1.85
C THR A 144 -1.75 4.93 -2.65
N ILE A 145 -0.49 5.10 -2.25
CA ILE A 145 0.67 4.41 -2.83
C ILE A 145 1.39 3.61 -1.73
N ASN A 146 1.46 2.29 -1.87
CA ASN A 146 1.99 1.40 -0.84
C ASN A 146 1.42 1.73 0.56
N GLY A 147 0.13 2.02 0.64
CA GLY A 147 -0.56 2.37 1.89
C GLY A 147 -0.38 3.81 2.35
N VAL A 148 0.39 4.64 1.65
CA VAL A 148 0.62 6.04 2.00
C VAL A 148 -0.39 6.93 1.31
N SER A 149 -1.15 7.73 2.07
CA SER A 149 -2.03 8.77 1.58
C SER A 149 -1.22 9.93 0.99
N LEU A 150 -1.42 10.21 -0.30
CA LEU A 150 -0.71 11.24 -1.04
C LEU A 150 -1.69 12.05 -1.91
N THR A 151 -1.25 13.23 -2.34
CA THR A 151 -2.00 14.08 -3.26
C THR A 151 -1.44 13.98 -4.67
N ILE A 152 -2.32 13.79 -5.64
CA ILE A 152 -1.96 13.81 -7.07
C ILE A 152 -1.63 15.26 -7.46
N SER A 153 -0.39 15.51 -7.89
CA SER A 153 0.02 16.86 -8.31
C SER A 153 -0.27 17.13 -9.78
N LYS A 154 -0.19 16.12 -10.63
CA LYS A 154 -0.46 16.23 -12.08
C LYS A 154 -0.91 14.89 -12.65
N VAL A 155 -1.83 14.94 -13.63
CA VAL A 155 -2.29 13.77 -14.38
C VAL A 155 -2.04 14.00 -15.87
N SER A 156 -1.62 12.96 -16.57
CA SER A 156 -1.53 12.93 -18.04
C SER A 156 -2.16 11.65 -18.59
N LYS A 157 -2.22 11.49 -19.90
CA LYS A 157 -2.80 10.30 -20.55
C LYS A 157 -2.10 8.99 -20.17
N THR A 158 -0.81 9.04 -19.79
CA THR A 158 0.03 7.85 -19.60
C THR A 158 0.74 7.79 -18.26
N ASN A 159 0.65 8.84 -17.44
CA ASN A 159 1.31 8.91 -16.16
C ASN A 159 0.65 9.93 -15.23
N PHE A 160 0.94 9.82 -13.95
CA PHE A 160 0.62 10.82 -12.94
C PHE A 160 1.83 11.10 -12.06
N VAL A 161 1.81 12.23 -11.39
CA VAL A 161 2.94 12.75 -10.61
C VAL A 161 2.50 13.00 -9.18
N LEU A 162 3.36 12.64 -8.26
CA LEU A 162 3.21 12.86 -6.82
C LEU A 162 4.41 13.66 -6.31
N ASN A 163 4.16 14.56 -5.37
CA ASN A 163 5.21 15.25 -4.62
C ASN A 163 5.24 14.69 -3.20
N VAL A 164 6.35 14.08 -2.83
CA VAL A 164 6.53 13.43 -1.52
C VAL A 164 7.50 14.24 -0.68
N ILE A 165 7.00 14.79 0.42
CA ILE A 165 7.77 15.65 1.34
C ILE A 165 8.77 14.83 2.17
N PRO A 166 9.86 15.43 2.68
CA PRO A 166 10.89 14.74 3.45
C PRO A 166 10.36 13.97 4.66
N HIS A 167 9.37 14.50 5.36
CA HIS A 167 8.76 13.83 6.50
C HIS A 167 8.14 12.47 6.11
N THR A 168 7.37 12.44 5.02
CA THR A 168 6.76 11.21 4.49
C THR A 168 7.83 10.21 4.02
N LEU A 169 8.86 10.67 3.34
CA LEU A 169 9.98 9.83 2.92
C LEU A 169 10.68 9.18 4.13
N LYS A 170 10.91 9.96 5.20
CA LYS A 170 11.55 9.45 6.43
C LYS A 170 10.78 8.31 7.07
N LEU A 171 9.45 8.40 7.11
CA LEU A 171 8.57 7.46 7.83
C LEU A 171 8.15 6.25 6.99
N THR A 172 8.31 6.29 5.67
CA THR A 172 7.76 5.28 4.76
C THR A 172 8.83 4.59 3.93
N ASN A 173 8.48 3.47 3.32
CA ASN A 173 9.35 2.78 2.37
C ASN A 173 9.47 3.50 1.01
N LEU A 174 8.76 4.62 0.79
CA LEU A 174 8.85 5.39 -0.45
C LEU A 174 10.27 5.94 -0.69
N LYS A 175 11.04 6.19 0.37
CA LYS A 175 12.47 6.58 0.28
C LYS A 175 13.35 5.55 -0.42
N ASN A 176 12.92 4.28 -0.48
CA ASN A 176 13.68 3.18 -1.07
C ASN A 176 13.31 2.94 -2.54
N LEU A 177 12.32 3.67 -3.07
CA LEU A 177 11.86 3.49 -4.45
C LEU A 177 12.95 3.85 -5.47
N ARG A 178 12.98 3.04 -6.52
CA ARG A 178 13.84 3.23 -7.70
C ARG A 178 12.99 3.21 -8.97
N VAL A 179 13.52 3.76 -10.04
CA VAL A 179 12.91 3.64 -11.37
C VAL A 179 12.76 2.16 -11.72
N LYS A 180 11.60 1.80 -12.28
CA LYS A 180 11.11 0.44 -12.58
C LYS A 180 10.50 -0.31 -11.39
N ASP A 181 10.57 0.18 -10.17
CA ASP A 181 9.86 -0.45 -9.04
C ASP A 181 8.35 -0.44 -9.26
N ILE A 182 7.69 -1.45 -8.69
CA ILE A 182 6.25 -1.64 -8.76
C ILE A 182 5.65 -1.32 -7.39
N VAL A 183 4.70 -0.38 -7.36
CA VAL A 183 3.98 0.05 -6.16
C VAL A 183 2.51 -0.36 -6.24
N ASN A 184 1.89 -0.59 -5.08
CA ASN A 184 0.45 -0.78 -4.96
C ASN A 184 -0.26 0.57 -5.06
N VAL A 185 -1.39 0.59 -5.76
CA VAL A 185 -2.22 1.78 -5.93
C VAL A 185 -3.66 1.47 -5.53
N GLU A 186 -4.19 2.28 -4.63
CA GLU A 186 -5.61 2.31 -4.29
C GLU A 186 -6.15 3.71 -4.60
N LEU A 187 -7.23 3.77 -5.35
CA LEU A 187 -7.94 5.01 -5.64
C LEU A 187 -8.81 5.42 -4.46
N ASP A 188 -9.03 6.72 -4.32
CA ASP A 188 -9.99 7.23 -3.34
C ASP A 188 -11.36 6.58 -3.55
N ILE A 189 -11.97 6.13 -2.46
CA ILE A 189 -13.26 5.43 -2.48
C ILE A 189 -14.37 6.28 -3.11
N PHE A 190 -14.37 7.60 -2.86
CA PHE A 190 -15.36 8.51 -3.43
C PHE A 190 -15.22 8.60 -4.95
N ALA A 191 -14.00 8.60 -5.49
CA ALA A 191 -13.79 8.57 -6.94
C ALA A 191 -14.36 7.29 -7.58
N LYS A 192 -14.25 6.14 -6.90
CA LYS A 192 -14.82 4.86 -7.37
C LYS A 192 -16.35 4.91 -7.45
N TYR A 193 -17.01 5.45 -6.42
CA TYR A 193 -18.48 5.54 -6.41
C TYR A 193 -19.01 6.56 -7.41
N ILE A 194 -18.41 7.74 -7.50
CA ILE A 194 -18.80 8.76 -8.48
C ILE A 194 -18.72 8.21 -9.90
N LEU A 195 -17.62 7.53 -10.26
CA LEU A 195 -17.48 6.91 -11.58
C LEU A 195 -18.52 5.82 -11.85
N LYS A 196 -18.90 5.06 -10.82
CA LYS A 196 -19.91 4.01 -10.98
C LYS A 196 -21.31 4.59 -11.23
N ILE A 197 -21.62 5.75 -10.62
CA ILE A 197 -22.92 6.43 -10.77
C ILE A 197 -22.98 7.17 -12.13
N SER A 198 -21.84 7.64 -12.66
CA SER A 198 -21.78 8.41 -13.92
C SER A 198 -21.67 7.53 -15.18
N GLN A 199 -21.73 6.21 -15.06
CA GLN A 199 -21.77 5.23 -16.15
C GLN A 199 -23.18 4.73 -16.43
#